data_ca5541f90744197dfa7108ac7de9e036
#
_entry.id   ca5541f90744197dfa7108ac7de9e036
#
_cell.length_a   1.000
_cell.length_b   1.000
_cell.length_c   1.000
_cell.angle_alpha   90.00
_cell.angle_beta   90.00
_cell.angle_gamma   90.00
#
_symmetry.space_group_name_H-M   'P 1'
#
loop_
_entity.id
_entity.type
_entity.pdbx_description
1 polymer ?
#
loop_
_entity_poly.entity_id
_entity_poly.type
_entity_poly.pdbx_seq_one_letter_code
_entity_poly.pdbx_strand_id
1 'polypeptide(L)'
;MNLSKISAAFFFIFLIAIEYLALTPAQIKLIENSWDKANHFIAFAALYVTLHFGFCRLNLSAKVAILLAYGIQIEIAQSFVPNRYFSLLDVVADGIGIVFGILLIRILERILDRFWSRF
;
A
#
# COMPACT_ATOMS: atom_id res chain seq x y z
N MET A 1 -15.80 17.40 7.57
CA MET A 1 -14.84 16.85 6.59
C MET A 1 -15.31 15.45 6.23
N ASN A 2 -15.35 15.13 4.96
CA ASN A 2 -15.88 13.83 4.57
C ASN A 2 -14.82 12.75 4.55
N LEU A 3 -15.26 11.51 4.52
CA LEU A 3 -14.37 10.34 4.55
C LEU A 3 -13.39 10.34 3.39
N SER A 4 -13.84 10.75 2.20
CA SER A 4 -12.99 10.76 1.01
C SER A 4 -11.77 11.67 1.20
N LYS A 5 -11.98 12.86 1.72
CA LYS A 5 -10.87 13.80 1.95
C LYS A 5 -9.92 13.32 3.02
N ILE A 6 -10.46 12.73 4.08
CA ILE A 6 -9.65 12.17 5.15
C ILE A 6 -8.79 11.02 4.61
N SER A 7 -9.40 10.13 3.83
CA SER A 7 -8.68 9.00 3.26
C SER A 7 -7.61 9.45 2.28
N ALA A 8 -7.90 10.46 1.45
CA ALA A 8 -6.92 11.00 0.53
C ALA A 8 -5.72 11.59 1.29
N ALA A 9 -5.98 12.27 2.40
CA ALA A 9 -4.90 12.81 3.22
C ALA A 9 -4.03 11.70 3.79
N PHE A 10 -4.64 10.64 4.32
CA PHE A 10 -3.88 9.49 4.83
C PHE A 10 -3.11 8.79 3.73
N PHE A 11 -3.68 8.70 2.53
CA PHE A 11 -2.99 8.11 1.40
C PHE A 11 -1.67 8.82 1.13
N PHE A 12 -1.70 10.15 1.06
CA PHE A 12 -0.48 10.91 0.80
C PHE A 12 0.50 10.86 1.97
N ILE A 13 0.00 10.85 3.20
CA ILE A 13 0.86 10.69 4.37
C ILE A 13 1.57 9.33 4.31
N PHE A 14 0.84 8.27 3.97
CA PHE A 14 1.43 6.94 3.86
C PHE A 14 2.46 6.86 2.73
N LEU A 15 2.16 7.48 1.57
CA LEU A 15 3.12 7.50 0.48
C LEU A 15 4.44 8.12 0.92
N ILE A 16 4.37 9.26 1.58
CA ILE A 16 5.57 9.98 2.03
C ILE A 16 6.30 9.17 3.09
N ALA A 17 5.59 8.61 4.04
CA ALA A 17 6.20 7.84 5.12
C ALA A 17 6.88 6.59 4.58
N ILE A 18 6.23 5.88 3.66
CA ILE A 18 6.78 4.67 3.07
C ILE A 18 8.04 5.00 2.28
N GLU A 19 8.00 6.08 1.49
CA GLU A 19 9.15 6.49 0.71
C GLU A 19 10.32 6.83 1.63
N TYR A 20 10.06 7.59 2.71
CA TYR A 20 11.10 7.95 3.66
C TYR A 20 11.73 6.72 4.28
N LEU A 21 10.91 5.78 4.76
CA LEU A 21 11.41 4.58 5.40
C LEU A 21 12.14 3.68 4.41
N ALA A 22 11.66 3.62 3.18
CA ALA A 22 12.28 2.80 2.14
C ALA A 22 13.67 3.28 1.79
N LEU A 23 13.91 4.59 1.85
CA LEU A 23 15.19 5.18 1.50
C LEU A 23 16.13 5.34 2.70
N THR A 24 15.68 4.94 3.88
CA THR A 24 16.53 4.98 5.08
C THR A 24 17.60 3.88 4.96
N PRO A 25 18.87 4.20 5.28
CA PRO A 25 19.95 3.22 5.18
C PRO A 25 19.71 1.96 6.00
N ALA A 26 20.21 0.84 5.47
CA ALA A 26 19.94 -0.47 6.04
C ALA A 26 20.58 -0.71 7.40
N GLN A 27 21.59 0.09 7.77
CA GLN A 27 22.26 -0.12 9.05
C GLN A 27 21.35 0.08 10.26
N ILE A 28 20.23 0.74 10.08
CA ILE A 28 19.29 0.94 11.15
C ILE A 28 18.43 -0.29 11.38
N LYS A 29 18.45 -1.23 10.45
CA LYS A 29 17.50 -2.29 10.60
C LYS A 29 18.02 -3.40 11.47
N LEU A 30 17.52 -3.41 12.64
CA LEU A 30 17.48 -4.56 13.49
C LEU A 30 16.46 -5.55 12.98
N ILE A 31 15.77 -5.17 11.93
CA ILE A 31 14.63 -5.91 11.42
C ILE A 31 15.08 -6.74 10.24
N GLU A 32 14.81 -8.03 10.31
CA GLU A 32 15.21 -9.00 9.32
C GLU A 32 14.47 -8.86 8.00
N ASN A 33 14.96 -9.54 6.97
CA ASN A 33 14.36 -9.49 5.65
C ASN A 33 12.91 -9.91 5.63
N SER A 34 12.51 -10.84 6.51
CA SER A 34 11.11 -11.25 6.60
C SER A 34 10.21 -10.13 7.06
N TRP A 35 10.72 -9.27 7.93
CA TRP A 35 9.98 -8.09 8.36
C TRP A 35 9.82 -7.07 7.24
N ASP A 36 10.84 -6.94 6.39
CA ASP A 36 10.73 -6.07 5.23
C ASP A 36 9.54 -6.46 4.36
N LYS A 37 9.39 -7.75 4.08
CA LYS A 37 8.29 -8.22 3.24
C LYS A 37 6.94 -8.04 3.91
N ALA A 38 6.86 -8.27 5.21
CA ALA A 38 5.65 -8.03 5.97
C ALA A 38 5.29 -6.55 5.95
N ASN A 39 6.28 -5.68 6.07
CA ASN A 39 6.05 -4.24 6.00
C ASN A 39 5.53 -3.81 4.64
N HIS A 40 6.09 -4.35 3.55
CA HIS A 40 5.60 -4.08 2.20
C HIS A 40 4.15 -4.52 2.05
N PHE A 41 3.84 -5.71 2.52
CA PHE A 41 2.49 -6.26 2.45
C PHE A 41 1.49 -5.33 3.16
N ILE A 42 1.79 -4.98 4.41
CA ILE A 42 0.90 -4.15 5.23
C ILE A 42 0.77 -2.75 4.63
N ALA A 43 1.90 -2.18 4.20
CA ALA A 43 1.91 -0.84 3.65
C ALA A 43 1.04 -0.75 2.39
N PHE A 44 1.15 -1.72 1.50
CA PHE A 44 0.40 -1.66 0.25
C PHE A 44 -1.07 -2.02 0.44
N ALA A 45 -1.40 -2.84 1.43
CA ALA A 45 -2.79 -3.03 1.80
C ALA A 45 -3.40 -1.71 2.30
N ALA A 46 -2.68 -0.99 3.17
CA ALA A 46 -3.14 0.30 3.67
C ALA A 46 -3.24 1.34 2.56
N LEU A 47 -2.28 1.35 1.64
CA LEU A 47 -2.33 2.26 0.49
C LEU A 47 -3.55 1.97 -0.38
N TYR A 48 -3.85 0.71 -0.61
CA TYR A 48 -5.02 0.38 -1.43
C TYR A 48 -6.31 0.85 -0.75
N VAL A 49 -6.45 0.60 0.54
CA VAL A 49 -7.67 0.99 1.26
C VAL A 49 -7.86 2.51 1.23
N THR A 50 -6.80 3.26 1.51
CA THR A 50 -6.90 4.71 1.50
C THR A 50 -7.10 5.27 0.09
N LEU A 51 -6.50 4.65 -0.92
CA LEU A 51 -6.71 5.04 -2.30
C LEU A 51 -8.16 4.79 -2.73
N HIS A 52 -8.70 3.65 -2.32
CA HIS A 52 -10.07 3.30 -2.66
C HIS A 52 -11.07 4.33 -2.12
N PHE A 53 -10.96 4.68 -0.86
CA PHE A 53 -11.89 5.62 -0.25
C PHE A 53 -11.59 7.07 -0.60
N GLY A 54 -10.33 7.37 -0.88
CA GLY A 54 -9.93 8.75 -1.18
C GLY A 54 -10.20 9.15 -2.62
N PHE A 55 -10.18 8.20 -3.54
CA PHE A 55 -10.30 8.46 -4.98
C PHE A 55 -11.30 7.51 -5.60
N CYS A 56 -12.56 7.69 -5.23
CA CYS A 56 -13.64 6.77 -5.59
C CYS A 56 -13.88 6.64 -7.09
N ARG A 57 -13.44 7.63 -7.85
CA ARG A 57 -13.68 7.63 -9.31
C ARG A 57 -12.70 6.73 -10.06
N LEU A 58 -11.59 6.37 -9.44
CA LEU A 58 -10.63 5.49 -10.08
C LEU A 58 -11.18 4.08 -10.15
N ASN A 59 -11.01 3.43 -11.31
CA ASN A 59 -11.40 2.04 -11.42
C ASN A 59 -10.32 1.14 -10.82
N LEU A 60 -10.61 -0.15 -10.72
CA LEU A 60 -9.70 -1.10 -10.10
C LEU A 60 -8.37 -1.15 -10.83
N SER A 61 -8.39 -1.18 -12.16
CA SER A 61 -7.17 -1.26 -12.96
C SER A 61 -6.26 -0.06 -12.69
N ALA A 62 -6.83 1.14 -12.62
CA ALA A 62 -6.06 2.35 -12.35
C ALA A 62 -5.43 2.31 -10.97
N LYS A 63 -6.17 1.88 -9.96
CA LYS A 63 -5.65 1.80 -8.59
C LYS A 63 -4.50 0.81 -8.50
N VAL A 64 -4.66 -0.36 -9.09
CA VAL A 64 -3.61 -1.38 -9.09
C VAL A 64 -2.38 -0.90 -9.83
N ALA A 65 -2.58 -0.28 -11.01
CA ALA A 65 -1.46 0.22 -11.80
C ALA A 65 -0.68 1.31 -11.06
N ILE A 66 -1.37 2.23 -10.41
CA ILE A 66 -0.72 3.30 -9.65
C ILE A 66 0.13 2.71 -8.53
N LEU A 67 -0.41 1.76 -7.78
CA LEU A 67 0.30 1.19 -6.65
C LEU A 67 1.47 0.30 -7.07
N LEU A 68 1.31 -0.47 -8.15
CA LEU A 68 2.42 -1.26 -8.65
C LEU A 68 3.53 -0.38 -9.18
N ALA A 69 3.18 0.69 -9.90
CA ALA A 69 4.18 1.64 -10.38
C ALA A 69 4.94 2.27 -9.20
N TYR A 70 4.22 2.61 -8.16
CA TYR A 70 4.83 3.16 -6.95
C TYR A 70 5.78 2.15 -6.31
N GLY A 71 5.35 0.89 -6.19
CA GLY A 71 6.19 -0.17 -5.62
C GLY A 71 7.46 -0.40 -6.42
N ILE A 72 7.36 -0.40 -7.74
CA ILE A 72 8.54 -0.55 -8.60
C ILE A 72 9.46 0.65 -8.42
N GLN A 73 8.89 1.85 -8.35
CA GLN A 73 9.67 3.07 -8.14
C GLN A 73 10.45 2.99 -6.82
N ILE A 74 9.83 2.48 -5.76
CA ILE A 74 10.51 2.31 -4.47
C ILE A 74 11.72 1.40 -4.62
N GLU A 75 11.56 0.27 -5.31
CA GLU A 75 12.67 -0.68 -5.46
C GLU A 75 13.82 -0.09 -6.28
N ILE A 76 13.48 0.65 -7.32
CA ILE A 76 14.50 1.32 -8.11
C ILE A 76 15.23 2.36 -7.27
N ALA A 77 14.49 3.16 -6.51
CA ALA A 77 15.09 4.18 -5.66
C ALA A 77 15.96 3.54 -4.57
N GLN A 78 15.52 2.43 -3.99
CA GLN A 78 16.30 1.72 -2.98
C GLN A 78 17.62 1.20 -3.52
N SER A 79 17.68 0.87 -4.80
CA SER A 79 18.93 0.35 -5.39
C SER A 79 20.05 1.37 -5.38
N PHE A 80 19.73 2.65 -5.19
CA PHE A 80 20.73 3.71 -5.07
C PHE A 80 21.11 4.03 -3.62
N VAL A 81 20.50 3.37 -2.66
CA VAL A 81 20.79 3.59 -1.23
C VAL A 81 21.86 2.58 -0.80
N PRO A 82 22.89 3.01 -0.05
CA PRO A 82 23.92 2.07 0.42
C PRO A 82 23.32 0.89 1.18
N ASN A 83 23.79 -0.30 0.84
CA ASN A 83 23.38 -1.56 1.48
C ASN A 83 21.93 -1.94 1.23
N ARG A 84 21.32 -1.38 0.20
CA ARG A 84 19.98 -1.78 -0.24
C ARG A 84 20.03 -2.17 -1.71
N TYR A 85 19.16 -3.10 -2.09
CA TYR A 85 19.18 -3.69 -3.42
C TYR A 85 17.77 -3.78 -3.97
N PHE A 86 17.63 -3.75 -5.29
CA PHE A 86 16.37 -4.04 -5.94
C PHE A 86 15.95 -5.47 -5.59
N SER A 87 14.73 -5.63 -5.13
CA SER A 87 14.20 -6.94 -4.77
C SER A 87 12.87 -7.18 -5.48
N LEU A 88 12.87 -8.14 -6.39
CA LEU A 88 11.64 -8.53 -7.05
C LEU A 88 10.64 -9.11 -6.07
N LEU A 89 11.12 -9.80 -5.04
CA LEU A 89 10.24 -10.36 -4.01
C LEU A 89 9.51 -9.27 -3.23
N ASP A 90 10.14 -8.11 -3.06
CA ASP A 90 9.46 -6.99 -2.42
C ASP A 90 8.32 -6.48 -3.29
N VAL A 91 8.51 -6.44 -4.61
CA VAL A 91 7.44 -6.07 -5.53
C VAL A 91 6.31 -7.09 -5.47
N VAL A 92 6.65 -8.37 -5.35
CA VAL A 92 5.64 -9.42 -5.20
C VAL A 92 4.87 -9.23 -3.88
N ALA A 93 5.56 -8.89 -2.80
CA ALA A 93 4.91 -8.63 -1.52
C ALA A 93 3.96 -7.43 -1.62
N ASP A 94 4.36 -6.40 -2.36
CA ASP A 94 3.49 -5.25 -2.63
C ASP A 94 2.22 -5.69 -3.35
N GLY A 95 2.37 -6.52 -4.36
CA GLY A 95 1.22 -7.03 -5.12
C GLY A 95 0.27 -7.86 -4.26
N ILE A 96 0.84 -8.70 -3.39
CA ILE A 96 0.03 -9.50 -2.47
C ILE A 96 -0.71 -8.59 -1.50
N GLY A 97 -0.07 -7.53 -1.02
CA GLY A 97 -0.71 -6.54 -0.16
C GLY A 97 -1.88 -5.85 -0.85
N ILE A 98 -1.70 -5.49 -2.13
CA ILE A 98 -2.77 -4.89 -2.92
C ILE A 98 -3.97 -5.85 -3.01
N VAL A 99 -3.71 -7.11 -3.33
CA VAL A 99 -4.77 -8.12 -3.42
C VAL A 99 -5.49 -8.27 -2.08
N PHE A 100 -4.74 -8.30 -0.99
CA PHE A 100 -5.33 -8.37 0.34
C PHE A 100 -6.22 -7.15 0.61
N GLY A 101 -5.77 -5.97 0.23
CA GLY A 101 -6.57 -4.74 0.36
C GLY A 101 -7.86 -4.81 -0.44
N ILE A 102 -7.78 -5.32 -1.67
CA ILE A 102 -8.97 -5.50 -2.51
C ILE A 102 -9.97 -6.43 -1.83
N LEU A 103 -9.49 -7.54 -1.30
CA LEU A 103 -10.36 -8.51 -0.64
C LEU A 103 -10.98 -7.92 0.62
N LEU A 104 -10.22 -7.17 1.40
CA LEU A 104 -10.75 -6.50 2.59
C LEU A 104 -11.89 -5.56 2.23
N ILE A 105 -11.71 -4.76 1.18
CA ILE A 105 -12.74 -3.82 0.76
C ILE A 105 -13.99 -4.56 0.30
N ARG A 106 -13.81 -5.62 -0.48
CA ARG A 106 -14.97 -6.38 -0.97
C ARG A 106 -15.74 -7.07 0.15
N ILE A 107 -15.02 -7.61 1.12
CA ILE A 107 -15.66 -8.23 2.28
C ILE A 107 -16.40 -7.18 3.10
N LEU A 108 -15.77 -6.04 3.32
CA LEU A 108 -16.38 -4.95 4.08
C LEU A 108 -17.64 -4.45 3.39
N GLU A 109 -17.59 -4.27 2.08
CA GLU A 109 -18.74 -3.81 1.31
C GLU A 109 -19.90 -4.79 1.40
N ARG A 110 -19.60 -6.09 1.33
CA ARG A 110 -20.66 -7.11 1.45
C ARG A 110 -21.29 -7.10 2.84
N ILE A 111 -20.48 -6.93 3.88
CA ILE A 111 -20.99 -6.87 5.24
C ILE A 111 -21.88 -5.65 5.40
N LEU A 112 -21.45 -4.50 4.92
CA LEU A 112 -22.22 -3.27 5.01
C LEU A 112 -23.53 -3.37 4.22
N ASP A 113 -23.48 -3.96 3.02
CA ASP A 113 -24.68 -4.15 2.21
C ASP A 113 -25.71 -5.03 2.94
N ARG A 114 -25.24 -6.12 3.54
CA ARG A 114 -26.12 -6.97 4.33
C ARG A 114 -26.69 -6.25 5.52
N PHE A 115 -25.87 -5.45 6.18
CA PHE A 115 -26.32 -4.68 7.32
C PHE A 115 -27.41 -3.68 6.90
N TRP A 116 -27.15 -2.93 5.84
CA TRP A 116 -28.11 -1.92 5.37
C TRP A 116 -29.39 -2.54 4.83
N SER A 117 -29.32 -3.70 4.22
CA SER A 117 -30.50 -4.35 3.67
C SER A 117 -31.48 -4.81 4.73
N ARG A 118 -31.04 -4.89 5.98
CA ARG A 118 -31.92 -5.25 7.09
C ARG A 118 -32.70 -4.04 7.63
N PHE A 119 -32.31 -2.88 7.25
CA PHE A 119 -32.96 -1.66 7.69
C PHE A 119 -33.61 -0.94 6.53
#